data_315c7a0d828b81cb4cddab4d216f4895
#
_entry.id   315c7a0d828b81cb4cddab4d216f4895
#
_cell.length_a   1.000
_cell.length_b   1.000
_cell.length_c   1.000
_cell.angle_alpha   90.00
_cell.angle_beta   90.00
_cell.angle_gamma   90.00
#
_symmetry.space_group_name_H-M   'P 1'
#
loop_
_entity.id
_entity.type
_entity.pdbx_description
1 polymer ?
#
loop_
_entity_poly.entity_id
_entity_poly.type
_entity_poly.pdbx_seq_one_letter_code
_entity_poly.pdbx_strand_id
1 'polypeptide(L)' 'MAKLTKCVCGYVARGETDDDVVGQTERHIATDHPDLAGQVSREDMLGWIEEI' A
#
# COMPACT_ATOMS: atom_id res chain seq x y z
N MET A 1 -13.54 -4.63 -10.27
CA MET A 1 -13.04 -5.53 -9.23
C MET A 1 -12.17 -4.74 -8.28
N ALA A 2 -12.33 -4.99 -6.99
CA ALA A 2 -11.59 -4.23 -6.00
C ALA A 2 -10.25 -4.87 -5.72
N LYS A 3 -9.29 -4.03 -5.29
CA LYS A 3 -7.95 -4.47 -4.91
C LYS A 3 -7.65 -3.91 -3.54
N LEU A 4 -6.78 -4.59 -2.80
CA LEU A 4 -6.39 -4.12 -1.48
C LEU A 4 -4.94 -4.48 -1.17
N THR A 5 -4.35 -3.74 -0.24
CA THR A 5 -3.09 -4.10 0.38
C THR A 5 -3.26 -4.06 1.90
N LYS A 6 -2.49 -4.88 2.60
CA LYS A 6 -2.48 -4.90 4.06
C LYS A 6 -1.10 -4.52 4.56
N CYS A 7 -1.06 -3.54 5.44
CA CYS A 7 0.18 -3.16 6.10
C CYS A 7 0.38 -4.05 7.32
N VAL A 8 1.63 -4.23 7.72
CA VAL A 8 1.97 -5.04 8.92
C VAL A 8 1.36 -4.47 10.19
N CYS A 9 1.01 -3.20 10.21
CA CYS A 9 0.38 -2.57 11.37
C CYS A 9 -1.14 -2.75 11.41
N GLY A 10 -1.71 -3.45 10.42
CA GLY A 10 -3.15 -3.68 10.34
C GLY A 10 -3.92 -2.72 9.44
N TYR A 11 -3.23 -1.70 8.89
CA TYR A 11 -3.86 -0.79 7.95
C TYR A 11 -4.21 -1.52 6.65
N VAL A 12 -5.38 -1.24 6.12
CA VAL A 12 -5.83 -1.82 4.84
C VAL A 12 -6.14 -0.68 3.88
N ALA A 13 -5.47 -0.69 2.73
CA ALA A 13 -5.76 0.24 1.65
C ALA A 13 -6.60 -0.48 0.60
N ARG A 14 -7.67 0.16 0.12
CA ARG A 14 -8.57 -0.41 -0.87
C ARG A 14 -8.78 0.56 -2.01
N GLY A 15 -8.91 0.02 -3.20
CA GLY A 15 -9.18 0.82 -4.40
C GLY A 15 -9.55 -0.07 -5.56
N GLU A 16 -9.84 0.52 -6.71
CA GLU A 16 -10.22 -0.22 -7.90
C GLU A 16 -9.03 -0.49 -8.80
N THR A 17 -7.98 0.31 -8.70
CA THR A 17 -6.78 0.17 -9.51
C THR A 17 -5.56 0.00 -8.64
N ASP A 18 -4.48 -0.53 -9.22
CA ASP A 18 -3.21 -0.66 -8.53
C ASP A 18 -2.70 0.71 -8.06
N ASP A 19 -2.83 1.73 -8.91
CA ASP A 19 -2.37 3.07 -8.58
C ASP A 19 -3.11 3.64 -7.37
N ASP A 20 -4.41 3.41 -7.27
CA ASP A 20 -5.20 3.87 -6.13
C ASP A 20 -4.69 3.24 -4.84
N VAL A 21 -4.53 1.93 -4.86
CA VAL A 21 -4.11 1.16 -3.68
C VAL A 21 -2.68 1.51 -3.29
N VAL A 22 -1.78 1.58 -4.26
CA VAL A 22 -0.38 1.92 -4.00
C VAL A 22 -0.25 3.35 -3.48
N GLY A 23 -1.02 4.28 -4.06
CA GLY A 23 -1.00 5.66 -3.60
C GLY A 23 -1.43 5.79 -2.15
N GLN A 24 -2.47 5.08 -1.74
CA GLN A 24 -2.92 5.07 -0.35
C GLN A 24 -1.88 4.45 0.57
N THR A 25 -1.26 3.36 0.13
CA THR A 25 -0.24 2.68 0.91
C THR A 25 1.01 3.56 1.09
N GLU A 26 1.45 4.21 0.03
CA GLU A 26 2.58 5.14 0.10
C GLU A 26 2.30 6.27 1.08
N ARG A 27 1.11 6.84 1.03
CA ARG A 27 0.73 7.92 1.92
C ARG A 27 0.71 7.46 3.37
N HIS A 28 0.16 6.28 3.61
CA HIS A 28 0.12 5.70 4.94
C HIS A 28 1.55 5.51 5.49
N ILE A 29 2.42 4.92 4.69
CA ILE A 29 3.81 4.66 5.10
C ILE A 29 4.53 5.98 5.38
N ALA A 30 4.34 6.97 4.53
CA ALA A 30 4.99 8.28 4.71
C ALA A 30 4.53 8.98 5.99
N THR A 31 3.27 8.75 6.41
CA THR A 31 2.69 9.39 7.58
C THR A 31 2.98 8.62 8.86
N ASP A 32 2.70 7.31 8.86
CA ASP A 32 2.77 6.48 10.05
C ASP A 32 4.08 5.73 10.21
N HIS A 33 4.77 5.48 9.10
CA HIS A 33 6.01 4.71 9.09
C HIS A 33 7.09 5.40 8.25
N PRO A 34 7.47 6.64 8.61
CA PRO A 34 8.42 7.40 7.80
C PRO A 34 9.77 6.70 7.64
N ASP A 35 10.15 5.86 8.59
CA ASP A 35 11.39 5.09 8.50
C ASP A 35 11.34 4.06 7.37
N LEU A 36 10.15 3.58 7.04
CA LEU A 36 9.96 2.60 5.97
C LEU A 36 9.82 3.26 4.60
N ALA A 37 9.47 4.53 4.56
CA ALA A 37 9.19 5.23 3.31
C ALA A 37 10.36 5.17 2.32
N GLY A 38 11.59 5.14 2.83
CA GLY A 38 12.77 5.05 1.99
C GLY A 38 13.23 3.62 1.71
N GLN A 39 12.60 2.62 2.35
CA GLN A 39 13.00 1.22 2.25
C GLN A 39 12.03 0.38 1.43
N VAL A 40 10.81 0.86 1.25
CA VAL A 40 9.77 0.15 0.50
C VAL A 40 9.57 0.85 -0.83
N SER A 41 9.80 0.12 -1.91
CA SER A 41 9.63 0.65 -3.25
C SER A 41 8.19 0.45 -3.72
N ARG A 42 7.84 1.16 -4.80
CA ARG A 42 6.54 0.99 -5.42
C ARG A 42 6.34 -0.46 -5.90
N GLU A 43 7.41 -1.09 -6.39
CA GLU A 43 7.35 -2.49 -6.83
C GLU A 43 7.03 -3.43 -5.68
N ASP A 44 7.57 -3.16 -4.51
CA ASP A 44 7.26 -3.95 -3.32
C ASP A 44 5.77 -3.83 -2.99
N MET A 45 5.24 -2.61 -3.03
CA MET A 45 3.83 -2.36 -2.75
C MET A 45 2.92 -3.05 -3.76
N LEU A 46 3.31 -3.05 -5.03
CA LEU A 46 2.54 -3.74 -6.07
C LEU A 46 2.46 -5.24 -5.80
N GLY A 47 3.52 -5.82 -5.25
CA GLY A 47 3.53 -7.22 -4.87
C GLY A 47 2.61 -7.56 -3.70
N TRP A 48 2.20 -6.57 -2.92
CA TRP A 48 1.30 -6.78 -1.77
C TRP A 48 -0.17 -6.74 -2.17
N ILE A 49 -0.48 -6.33 -3.38
CA ILE A 49 -1.88 -6.15 -3.80
C ILE A 49 -2.59 -7.49 -3.93
N GLU A 50 -3.77 -7.57 -3.33
CA GLU A 50 -4.65 -8.72 -3.44
C GLU A 50 -5.94 -8.30 -4.13
N GLU A 51 -6.46 -9.14 -5.00
CA GLU A 51 -7.75 -8.91 -5.64
C GLU A 51 -8.85 -9.55 -4.82
N ILE A 52 -9.95 -8.82 -4.73
CA ILE A 52 -11.14 -9.30 -4.01
C ILE A 52 -12.19 -9.77 -5.00
#